data_2fba4808b3f719d6f74829550036e330
#
_entry.id   2fba4808b3f719d6f74829550036e330
#
_cell.length_a   1.000
_cell.length_b   1.000
_cell.length_c   1.000
_cell.angle_alpha   90.00
_cell.angle_beta   90.00
_cell.angle_gamma   90.00
#
_symmetry.space_group_name_H-M   'P 1'
#
loop_
_entity.id
_entity.type
_entity.pdbx_description
1 polymer ?
#
loop_
_entity_poly.entity_id
_entity_poly.type
_entity_poly.pdbx_seq_one_letter_code
_entity_poly.pdbx_strand_id
1 'polypeptide(L)'
;MNQKKYRRLLFIVFVVYLCAILCYLCSTKRMPMAVNSLAVDSATKEEKESSEIKLMPLGMPVGIYVRAKGVMVLGTGEVKNEQGDLVEPAKDLLKSGDYLLKLNGENIDSIDWLTETMDSWKGGDMDFTLLRDDEEMQVSVTPVRTETAGYKIGVWIRQDAHGIGTLSYVDEINHFAALGHGITDVDTSEIIDISGGRIYESCILSIVKGEKGVPGEMVGNIDYAHGEILGRIEINNEKGIYGIVSNNQYFYDEEKALPVASASEVKKGAAFIRCCVDQEIKDYEIEIESLDVGGFSENRDLVLKITDRELLGQTNGIIQGMSGSPILQDGKIIGAVTHVLVNDPTMGYGIFIENMLDAAS
;
A
#
# COMPACT_ATOMS: atom_id res chain seq x y z
N MET A 1 41.33 -15.92 39.09
CA MET A 1 39.87 -15.94 39.33
C MET A 1 39.19 -16.45 38.02
N ASN A 2 38.40 -17.51 38.13
CA ASN A 2 37.88 -18.25 36.98
C ASN A 2 36.86 -17.39 36.17
N GLN A 3 37.00 -17.26 34.85
CA GLN A 3 36.16 -16.41 33.98
C GLN A 3 34.65 -16.58 34.23
N LYS A 4 34.18 -17.77 34.59
CA LYS A 4 32.78 -18.04 34.95
C LYS A 4 32.35 -17.34 36.27
N LYS A 5 33.25 -17.19 37.25
CA LYS A 5 32.96 -16.45 38.50
C LYS A 5 32.91 -14.95 38.26
N TYR A 6 33.79 -14.42 37.39
CA TYR A 6 33.78 -13.00 37.02
C TYR A 6 32.51 -12.58 36.28
N ARG A 7 32.05 -13.40 35.34
CA ARG A 7 30.78 -13.15 34.59
C ARG A 7 29.55 -13.20 35.52
N ARG A 8 29.53 -14.11 36.51
CA ARG A 8 28.44 -14.15 37.50
C ARG A 8 28.46 -12.93 38.43
N LEU A 9 29.62 -12.47 38.81
CA LEU A 9 29.76 -11.27 39.64
C LEU A 9 29.28 -10.02 38.88
N LEU A 10 29.69 -9.86 37.63
CA LEU A 10 29.23 -8.77 36.74
C LEU A 10 27.71 -8.77 36.54
N PHE A 11 27.12 -9.94 36.36
CA PHE A 11 25.67 -10.08 36.22
C PHE A 11 24.92 -9.69 37.52
N ILE A 12 25.43 -10.09 38.67
CA ILE A 12 24.84 -9.72 39.97
C ILE A 12 24.93 -8.21 40.19
N VAL A 13 26.06 -7.58 39.89
CA VAL A 13 26.24 -6.13 40.00
C VAL A 13 25.30 -5.38 39.06
N PHE A 14 25.10 -5.88 37.82
CA PHE A 14 24.17 -5.29 36.87
C PHE A 14 22.72 -5.37 37.34
N VAL A 15 22.29 -6.51 37.91
CA VAL A 15 20.94 -6.69 38.45
C VAL A 15 20.69 -5.78 39.66
N VAL A 16 21.66 -5.66 40.55
CA VAL A 16 21.55 -4.75 41.71
C VAL A 16 21.44 -3.29 41.27
N TYR A 17 22.22 -2.89 40.26
CA TYR A 17 22.17 -1.53 39.70
C TYR A 17 20.81 -1.23 39.03
N LEU A 18 20.26 -2.21 38.30
CA LEU A 18 18.94 -2.10 37.68
C LEU A 18 17.81 -1.97 38.71
N CYS A 19 17.88 -2.74 39.80
CA CYS A 19 16.94 -2.64 40.94
C CYS A 19 17.03 -1.28 41.65
N ALA A 20 18.23 -0.74 41.81
CA ALA A 20 18.43 0.57 42.43
C ALA A 20 17.83 1.71 41.56
N ILE A 21 17.98 1.64 40.25
CA ILE A 21 17.35 2.59 39.31
C ILE A 21 15.81 2.49 39.36
N LEU A 22 15.26 1.29 39.40
CA LEU A 22 13.81 1.08 39.52
C LEU A 22 13.27 1.62 40.86
N CYS A 23 13.95 1.39 41.96
CA CYS A 23 13.59 1.97 43.28
C CYS A 23 13.67 3.50 43.29
N TYR A 24 14.70 4.07 42.65
CA TYR A 24 14.84 5.53 42.54
C TYR A 24 13.70 6.14 41.70
N LEU A 25 13.32 5.52 40.58
CA LEU A 25 12.19 5.96 39.74
C LEU A 25 10.83 5.81 40.44
N CYS A 26 10.67 4.82 41.33
CA CYS A 26 9.47 4.67 42.15
C CYS A 26 9.39 5.70 43.27
N SER A 27 10.52 6.12 43.85
CA SER A 27 10.55 7.09 44.98
C SER A 27 10.35 8.54 44.50
N THR A 28 10.63 8.87 43.25
CA THR A 28 10.41 10.22 42.68
C THR A 28 8.95 10.54 42.29
N LYS A 29 8.04 9.56 42.41
CA LYS A 29 6.58 9.77 42.08
C LYS A 29 5.71 10.00 43.34
N ARG A 30 6.24 10.39 44.50
CA ARG A 30 5.40 10.85 45.60
C ARG A 30 5.26 12.36 45.56
N MET A 31 4.15 12.83 44.99
CA MET A 31 3.65 14.19 45.21
C MET A 31 2.96 14.28 46.57
N PRO A 32 3.09 15.41 47.29
CA PRO A 32 2.43 15.60 48.59
C PRO A 32 0.93 15.86 48.41
N MET A 33 0.12 15.15 49.20
CA MET A 33 -1.29 15.50 49.39
C MET A 33 -1.39 16.78 50.17
N ALA A 34 -1.95 17.83 49.59
CA ALA A 34 -2.53 18.97 50.30
C ALA A 34 -4.02 18.74 50.44
N VAL A 35 -4.48 18.54 51.64
CA VAL A 35 -5.89 18.56 52.00
C VAL A 35 -6.33 20.03 52.09
N ASN A 36 -7.24 20.45 51.26
CA ASN A 36 -8.10 21.61 51.56
C ASN A 36 -9.55 21.28 51.16
N SER A 37 -10.39 21.31 52.20
CA SER A 37 -11.83 21.20 52.13
C SER A 37 -12.47 22.51 51.67
N LEU A 38 -13.64 22.37 51.02
CA LEU A 38 -14.70 23.32 50.74
C LEU A 38 -14.75 23.93 49.34
N ALA A 39 -15.63 23.38 48.55
CA ALA A 39 -16.79 24.06 47.97
C ALA A 39 -17.41 23.16 46.92
N VAL A 40 -18.66 22.80 47.13
CA VAL A 40 -19.55 22.22 46.13
C VAL A 40 -19.80 23.32 45.10
N ASP A 41 -19.29 23.11 43.92
CA ASP A 41 -19.83 23.74 42.73
C ASP A 41 -19.93 22.67 41.63
N SER A 42 -21.16 22.53 41.16
CA SER A 42 -21.58 21.69 40.07
C SER A 42 -20.91 22.18 38.80
N ALA A 43 -19.68 21.70 38.56
CA ALA A 43 -19.07 21.79 37.25
C ALA A 43 -19.50 20.56 36.45
N THR A 44 -20.37 20.79 35.52
CA THR A 44 -20.67 19.93 34.39
C THR A 44 -19.41 19.27 33.90
N LYS A 45 -19.37 17.94 34.01
CA LYS A 45 -18.46 17.10 33.26
C LYS A 45 -18.74 17.40 31.78
N GLU A 46 -17.97 18.26 31.19
CA GLU A 46 -17.76 18.20 29.75
C GLU A 46 -17.10 16.83 29.49
N GLU A 47 -17.92 15.85 29.18
CA GLU A 47 -17.49 14.70 28.41
C GLU A 47 -16.91 15.30 27.13
N LYS A 48 -15.58 15.27 27.02
CA LYS A 48 -14.89 15.45 25.75
C LYS A 48 -15.43 14.31 24.91
N GLU A 49 -16.48 14.58 24.11
CA GLU A 49 -16.87 13.72 23.02
C GLU A 49 -15.58 13.52 22.22
N SER A 50 -14.99 12.34 22.33
CA SER A 50 -14.07 11.81 21.35
C SER A 50 -14.88 11.83 20.06
N SER A 51 -14.60 12.78 19.17
CA SER A 51 -15.27 12.85 17.88
C SER A 51 -15.02 11.49 17.21
N GLU A 52 -16.08 10.69 17.11
CA GLU A 52 -16.05 9.39 16.47
C GLU A 52 -15.64 9.60 15.01
N ILE A 53 -14.52 9.02 14.58
CA ILE A 53 -14.07 9.15 13.19
C ILE A 53 -15.16 8.56 12.29
N LYS A 54 -15.66 9.36 11.36
CA LYS A 54 -16.61 8.95 10.35
C LYS A 54 -15.98 9.01 8.97
N LEU A 55 -16.22 7.99 8.18
CA LEU A 55 -15.74 7.87 6.81
C LEU A 55 -16.92 7.58 5.88
N MET A 56 -16.86 8.07 4.67
CA MET A 56 -17.80 7.70 3.62
C MET A 56 -17.31 6.42 2.91
N PRO A 57 -17.93 5.25 3.14
CA PRO A 57 -17.55 4.02 2.45
C PRO A 57 -18.04 4.07 0.99
N LEU A 58 -17.15 3.93 0.02
CA LEU A 58 -17.48 4.14 -1.37
C LEU A 58 -17.72 2.84 -2.15
N GLY A 59 -16.75 1.92 -2.20
CA GLY A 59 -16.88 0.71 -3.01
C GLY A 59 -16.90 0.99 -4.52
N MET A 60 -16.39 2.15 -4.93
CA MET A 60 -16.39 2.64 -6.31
C MET A 60 -15.15 2.16 -7.05
N PRO A 61 -15.27 1.55 -8.25
CA PRO A 61 -14.12 1.20 -9.06
C PRO A 61 -13.45 2.46 -9.61
N VAL A 62 -12.14 2.51 -9.55
CA VAL A 62 -11.32 3.62 -10.07
C VAL A 62 -10.18 3.09 -10.91
N GLY A 63 -9.83 3.86 -11.94
CA GLY A 63 -8.59 3.69 -12.65
C GLY A 63 -7.44 4.26 -11.84
N ILE A 64 -6.38 3.51 -11.71
CA ILE A 64 -5.21 3.87 -10.93
C ILE A 64 -4.02 4.01 -11.87
N TYR A 65 -3.28 5.09 -11.72
CA TYR A 65 -2.00 5.31 -12.37
C TYR A 65 -1.01 5.80 -11.32
N VAL A 66 0.12 5.10 -11.19
CA VAL A 66 1.23 5.52 -10.32
C VAL A 66 2.51 5.61 -11.13
N ARG A 67 3.34 6.58 -10.78
CA ARG A 67 4.66 6.82 -11.35
C ARG A 67 5.73 6.55 -10.31
N ALA A 68 6.68 5.70 -10.65
CA ALA A 68 7.81 5.38 -9.78
C ALA A 68 8.73 6.59 -9.55
N LYS A 69 9.51 6.57 -8.49
CA LYS A 69 10.61 7.50 -8.24
C LYS A 69 11.75 7.18 -9.21
N GLY A 70 11.79 7.85 -10.36
CA GLY A 70 12.77 7.54 -11.40
C GLY A 70 12.34 6.37 -12.29
N VAL A 71 13.30 5.60 -12.79
CA VAL A 71 13.06 4.44 -13.67
C VAL A 71 13.52 3.17 -12.99
N MET A 72 12.58 2.25 -12.75
CA MET A 72 12.86 1.00 -12.06
C MET A 72 13.51 -0.03 -12.99
N VAL A 73 14.53 -0.70 -12.52
CA VAL A 73 15.20 -1.82 -13.18
C VAL A 73 14.46 -3.11 -12.87
N LEU A 74 13.96 -3.79 -13.90
CA LEU A 74 13.32 -5.11 -13.79
C LEU A 74 14.34 -6.24 -13.82
N GLY A 75 15.48 -6.00 -14.49
CA GLY A 75 16.55 -6.97 -14.62
C GLY A 75 17.59 -6.55 -15.64
N THR A 76 18.67 -7.35 -15.73
CA THR A 76 19.75 -7.15 -16.71
C THR A 76 19.79 -8.30 -17.71
N GLY A 77 20.41 -8.06 -18.87
CA GLY A 77 20.52 -9.06 -19.92
C GLY A 77 21.58 -8.77 -20.97
N GLU A 78 21.72 -9.71 -21.88
CA GLU A 78 22.72 -9.67 -22.95
C GLU A 78 22.37 -8.61 -24.01
N VAL A 79 23.40 -7.93 -24.48
CA VAL A 79 23.37 -7.00 -25.61
C VAL A 79 24.35 -7.48 -26.66
N LYS A 80 23.91 -7.51 -27.93
CA LYS A 80 24.81 -7.81 -29.05
C LYS A 80 25.58 -6.55 -29.45
N ASN A 81 26.92 -6.58 -29.32
CA ASN A 81 27.77 -5.45 -29.69
C ASN A 81 28.00 -5.39 -31.22
N GLU A 82 28.72 -4.35 -31.71
CA GLU A 82 29.05 -4.18 -33.14
C GLU A 82 29.84 -5.31 -33.71
N GLN A 83 30.59 -6.07 -32.91
CA GLN A 83 31.40 -7.22 -33.31
C GLN A 83 30.58 -8.49 -33.41
N GLY A 84 29.32 -8.46 -32.95
CA GLY A 84 28.42 -9.61 -32.92
C GLY A 84 28.49 -10.45 -31.66
N ASP A 85 29.29 -10.03 -30.65
CA ASP A 85 29.44 -10.73 -29.40
C ASP A 85 28.28 -10.37 -28.45
N LEU A 86 27.82 -11.32 -27.64
CA LEU A 86 26.87 -11.12 -26.57
C LEU A 86 27.60 -10.72 -25.29
N VAL A 87 27.26 -9.57 -24.74
CA VAL A 87 27.86 -9.00 -23.53
C VAL A 87 26.77 -8.50 -22.58
N GLU A 88 27.04 -8.51 -21.30
CA GLU A 88 26.11 -8.03 -20.25
C GLU A 88 26.71 -6.80 -19.53
N PRO A 89 26.54 -5.58 -20.06
CA PRO A 89 27.21 -4.39 -19.52
C PRO A 89 26.81 -4.04 -18.08
N ALA A 90 25.56 -4.26 -17.72
CA ALA A 90 25.02 -3.94 -16.40
C ALA A 90 25.07 -5.10 -15.40
N LYS A 91 25.64 -6.28 -15.80
CA LYS A 91 25.71 -7.45 -14.94
C LYS A 91 26.44 -7.17 -13.63
N ASP A 92 25.86 -7.63 -12.52
CA ASP A 92 26.37 -7.46 -11.16
C ASP A 92 26.49 -5.98 -10.70
N LEU A 93 26.19 -5.01 -11.58
CA LEU A 93 26.21 -3.58 -11.31
C LEU A 93 24.80 -3.06 -10.96
N LEU A 94 23.84 -3.32 -11.86
CA LEU A 94 22.43 -3.01 -11.65
C LEU A 94 21.66 -4.27 -11.28
N LYS A 95 20.61 -4.10 -10.46
CA LYS A 95 19.79 -5.19 -9.94
C LYS A 95 18.31 -4.91 -10.17
N SER A 96 17.52 -5.95 -10.21
CA SER A 96 16.06 -5.84 -10.10
C SER A 96 15.69 -5.10 -8.80
N GLY A 97 14.75 -4.16 -8.87
CA GLY A 97 14.35 -3.29 -7.76
C GLY A 97 15.16 -1.99 -7.64
N ASP A 98 16.27 -1.79 -8.35
CA ASP A 98 16.97 -0.49 -8.39
C ASP A 98 16.11 0.59 -9.07
N TYR A 99 16.07 1.79 -8.51
CA TYR A 99 15.48 2.97 -9.14
C TYR A 99 16.56 3.90 -9.68
N LEU A 100 16.69 4.01 -10.99
CA LEU A 100 17.63 4.93 -11.64
C LEU A 100 17.09 6.36 -11.51
N LEU A 101 17.78 7.19 -10.72
CA LEU A 101 17.37 8.56 -10.40
C LEU A 101 18.06 9.59 -11.28
N LYS A 102 19.38 9.42 -11.52
CA LYS A 102 20.19 10.34 -12.31
C LYS A 102 21.17 9.60 -13.21
N LEU A 103 21.49 10.21 -14.34
CA LEU A 103 22.58 9.83 -15.22
C LEU A 103 23.54 11.01 -15.35
N ASN A 104 24.81 10.81 -14.96
CA ASN A 104 25.85 11.85 -14.95
C ASN A 104 25.44 13.13 -14.21
N GLY A 105 24.63 12.99 -13.14
CA GLY A 105 24.14 14.10 -12.33
C GLY A 105 22.86 14.76 -12.85
N GLU A 106 22.38 14.44 -14.05
CA GLU A 106 21.10 14.90 -14.59
C GLU A 106 19.97 13.94 -14.19
N ASN A 107 18.81 14.46 -13.80
CA ASN A 107 17.67 13.64 -13.41
C ASN A 107 17.14 12.81 -14.59
N ILE A 108 16.77 11.56 -14.32
CA ILE A 108 16.10 10.70 -15.30
C ILE A 108 14.60 10.92 -15.14
N ASP A 109 14.05 11.81 -15.96
CA ASP A 109 12.64 12.19 -15.86
C ASP A 109 11.70 11.16 -16.52
N SER A 110 12.20 10.42 -17.51
CA SER A 110 11.39 9.41 -18.23
C SER A 110 12.27 8.36 -18.92
N ILE A 111 11.63 7.23 -19.28
CA ILE A 111 12.24 6.20 -20.13
C ILE A 111 12.62 6.81 -21.49
N ASP A 112 11.78 7.68 -22.04
CA ASP A 112 12.04 8.34 -23.33
C ASP A 112 13.31 9.21 -23.23
N TRP A 113 13.43 10.02 -22.18
CA TRP A 113 14.62 10.83 -21.91
C TRP A 113 15.89 9.96 -21.83
N LEU A 114 15.80 8.84 -21.07
CA LEU A 114 16.93 7.92 -20.92
C LEU A 114 17.31 7.28 -22.26
N THR A 115 16.34 6.86 -23.07
CA THR A 115 16.53 6.25 -24.37
C THR A 115 17.17 7.25 -25.36
N GLU A 116 16.65 8.48 -25.44
CA GLU A 116 17.20 9.54 -26.30
C GLU A 116 18.64 9.92 -25.89
N THR A 117 18.91 9.97 -24.58
CA THR A 117 20.25 10.20 -24.06
C THR A 117 21.21 9.09 -24.47
N MET A 118 20.81 7.82 -24.36
CA MET A 118 21.59 6.67 -24.78
C MET A 118 21.82 6.62 -26.30
N ASP A 119 20.83 6.97 -27.10
CA ASP A 119 20.94 7.03 -28.57
C ASP A 119 21.92 8.13 -29.01
N SER A 120 21.99 9.22 -28.28
CA SER A 120 22.91 10.35 -28.53
C SER A 120 24.28 10.20 -27.86
N TRP A 121 24.49 9.12 -27.11
CA TRP A 121 25.72 8.87 -26.35
C TRP A 121 26.97 8.83 -27.25
N LYS A 122 28.05 9.42 -26.78
CA LYS A 122 29.31 9.51 -27.59
C LYS A 122 30.42 8.59 -27.09
N GLY A 123 30.11 7.74 -26.12
CA GLY A 123 31.07 6.82 -25.50
C GLY A 123 31.54 7.29 -24.13
N GLY A 124 32.24 6.43 -23.42
CA GLY A 124 32.61 6.58 -22.02
C GLY A 124 31.60 5.94 -21.09
N ASP A 125 31.92 5.93 -19.81
CA ASP A 125 31.08 5.31 -18.78
C ASP A 125 29.83 6.17 -18.51
N MET A 126 28.78 5.52 -18.08
CA MET A 126 27.51 6.11 -17.62
C MET A 126 27.45 6.01 -16.11
N ASP A 127 27.51 7.14 -15.42
CA ASP A 127 27.46 7.20 -13.96
C ASP A 127 26.00 7.39 -13.51
N PHE A 128 25.40 6.31 -13.04
CA PHE A 128 24.05 6.32 -12.50
C PHE A 128 24.07 6.64 -11.00
N THR A 129 23.20 7.55 -10.57
CA THR A 129 22.74 7.62 -9.18
C THR A 129 21.45 6.82 -9.11
N LEU A 130 21.39 5.85 -8.23
CA LEU A 130 20.24 4.98 -8.06
C LEU A 130 19.87 4.83 -6.58
N LEU A 131 18.61 4.46 -6.31
CA LEU A 131 18.12 4.04 -5.00
C LEU A 131 18.06 2.51 -5.00
N ARG A 132 18.67 1.87 -4.00
CA ARG A 132 18.65 0.43 -3.74
C ARG A 132 18.48 0.20 -2.25
N ASP A 133 17.48 -0.57 -1.84
CA ASP A 133 17.19 -0.85 -0.42
C ASP A 133 17.11 0.44 0.42
N ASP A 134 16.43 1.48 -0.10
CA ASP A 134 16.32 2.83 0.49
C ASP A 134 17.64 3.61 0.64
N GLU A 135 18.73 3.12 0.07
CA GLU A 135 20.03 3.80 0.07
C GLU A 135 20.39 4.35 -1.31
N GLU A 136 20.73 5.65 -1.36
CA GLU A 136 21.21 6.28 -2.59
C GLU A 136 22.68 5.89 -2.82
N MET A 137 22.98 5.35 -4.02
CA MET A 137 24.34 4.96 -4.40
C MET A 137 24.69 5.34 -5.82
N GLN A 138 25.98 5.30 -6.14
CA GLN A 138 26.48 5.56 -7.48
C GLN A 138 27.04 4.26 -8.09
N VAL A 139 26.67 4.01 -9.34
CA VAL A 139 27.12 2.86 -10.12
C VAL A 139 27.52 3.33 -11.50
N SER A 140 28.73 2.96 -11.92
CA SER A 140 29.25 3.28 -13.25
C SER A 140 29.09 2.07 -14.16
N VAL A 141 28.45 2.25 -15.31
CA VAL A 141 28.21 1.21 -16.31
C VAL A 141 28.87 1.62 -17.63
N THR A 142 29.71 0.76 -18.19
CA THR A 142 30.28 0.96 -19.53
C THR A 142 29.31 0.46 -20.58
N PRO A 143 28.61 1.35 -21.33
CA PRO A 143 27.65 0.94 -22.33
C PRO A 143 28.36 0.33 -23.56
N VAL A 144 27.67 -0.58 -24.23
CA VAL A 144 28.19 -1.16 -25.48
C VAL A 144 27.50 -0.58 -26.70
N ARG A 145 28.26 -0.33 -27.76
CA ARG A 145 27.71 0.11 -29.03
C ARG A 145 27.16 -1.07 -29.81
N THR A 146 25.97 -0.89 -30.37
CA THR A 146 25.27 -1.90 -31.17
C THR A 146 25.26 -1.51 -32.66
N GLU A 147 25.07 -2.48 -33.54
CA GLU A 147 25.05 -2.24 -34.99
C GLU A 147 23.91 -1.31 -35.44
N THR A 148 22.79 -1.31 -34.74
CA THR A 148 21.54 -0.69 -35.23
C THR A 148 20.92 0.37 -34.33
N ALA A 149 21.31 0.47 -33.06
CA ALA A 149 20.54 1.23 -32.07
C ALA A 149 21.41 1.98 -31.06
N GLY A 150 22.53 2.61 -31.49
CA GLY A 150 23.36 3.40 -30.59
C GLY A 150 24.00 2.58 -29.47
N TYR A 151 24.09 3.17 -28.28
CA TYR A 151 24.65 2.52 -27.09
C TYR A 151 23.55 1.85 -26.24
N LYS A 152 23.86 0.71 -25.63
CA LYS A 152 22.97 -0.02 -24.71
C LYS A 152 23.72 -0.51 -23.48
N ILE A 153 23.01 -0.58 -22.37
CA ILE A 153 23.52 -1.11 -21.09
C ILE A 153 22.90 -2.48 -20.73
N GLY A 154 21.91 -2.98 -21.48
CA GLY A 154 21.32 -4.30 -21.27
C GLY A 154 20.45 -4.37 -20.00
N VAL A 155 19.48 -3.47 -19.87
CA VAL A 155 18.49 -3.47 -18.77
C VAL A 155 17.08 -3.46 -19.30
N TRP A 156 16.17 -4.14 -18.60
CA TRP A 156 14.73 -3.95 -18.73
C TRP A 156 14.27 -2.98 -17.64
N ILE A 157 13.46 -2.02 -18.03
CA ILE A 157 13.08 -0.90 -17.17
C ILE A 157 11.56 -0.62 -17.24
N ARG A 158 11.02 -0.08 -16.15
CA ARG A 158 9.63 0.38 -16.03
C ARG A 158 9.57 1.70 -15.28
N GLN A 159 8.57 2.55 -15.58
CA GLN A 159 8.43 3.84 -14.91
C GLN A 159 7.09 4.00 -14.23
N ASP A 160 6.08 3.31 -14.71
CA ASP A 160 4.71 3.45 -14.22
C ASP A 160 4.01 2.10 -14.07
N ALA A 161 2.94 2.11 -13.27
CA ALA A 161 2.00 1.01 -13.19
C ALA A 161 0.58 1.57 -13.20
N HIS A 162 -0.33 0.79 -13.76
CA HIS A 162 -1.73 1.16 -13.87
C HIS A 162 -2.63 -0.07 -13.77
N GLY A 163 -3.88 0.17 -13.35
CA GLY A 163 -4.85 -0.90 -13.18
C GLY A 163 -6.20 -0.37 -12.71
N ILE A 164 -7.11 -1.29 -12.41
CA ILE A 164 -8.40 -1.01 -11.78
C ILE A 164 -8.35 -1.50 -10.34
N GLY A 165 -8.87 -0.68 -9.44
CA GLY A 165 -9.05 -1.02 -8.03
C GLY A 165 -10.30 -0.36 -7.48
N THR A 166 -10.58 -0.57 -6.20
CA THR A 166 -11.74 0.00 -5.54
C THR A 166 -11.33 1.06 -4.52
N LEU A 167 -11.99 2.21 -4.58
CA LEU A 167 -11.89 3.29 -3.60
C LEU A 167 -12.63 2.88 -2.34
N SER A 168 -11.89 2.76 -1.22
CA SER A 168 -12.42 2.22 0.03
C SER A 168 -13.26 3.25 0.75
N TYR A 169 -12.67 4.40 1.05
CA TYR A 169 -13.34 5.48 1.74
C TYR A 169 -12.79 6.85 1.37
N VAL A 170 -13.58 7.88 1.69
CA VAL A 170 -13.15 9.28 1.73
C VAL A 170 -13.55 9.86 3.09
N ASP A 171 -12.70 10.71 3.67
CA ASP A 171 -12.99 11.46 4.90
C ASP A 171 -13.55 12.86 4.63
N GLU A 172 -13.93 13.58 5.69
CA GLU A 172 -14.49 14.93 5.63
C GLU A 172 -13.55 16.00 5.06
N ILE A 173 -12.25 15.73 5.06
CA ILE A 173 -11.20 16.67 4.63
C ILE A 173 -10.51 16.26 3.32
N ASN A 174 -11.17 15.42 2.51
CA ASN A 174 -10.78 14.96 1.16
C ASN A 174 -9.78 13.80 1.10
N HIS A 175 -9.28 13.26 2.20
CA HIS A 175 -8.37 12.12 2.12
C HIS A 175 -9.13 10.86 1.71
N PHE A 176 -8.50 10.06 0.87
CA PHE A 176 -9.02 8.76 0.47
C PHE A 176 -8.04 7.64 0.78
N ALA A 177 -8.57 6.42 0.90
CA ALA A 177 -7.81 5.20 0.82
C ALA A 177 -8.44 4.24 -0.22
N ALA A 178 -7.59 3.41 -0.82
CA ALA A 178 -8.02 2.39 -1.77
C ALA A 178 -7.15 1.12 -1.66
N LEU A 179 -7.63 0.03 -2.25
CA LEU A 179 -6.98 -1.27 -2.41
C LEU A 179 -6.82 -2.10 -1.12
N GLY A 180 -6.45 -1.51 0.03
CA GLY A 180 -6.11 -2.26 1.24
C GLY A 180 -4.78 -3.04 1.16
N HIS A 181 -4.03 -2.88 0.09
CA HIS A 181 -2.67 -3.39 -0.13
C HIS A 181 -1.91 -2.45 -1.08
N GLY A 182 -0.59 -2.50 -1.04
CA GLY A 182 0.25 -1.71 -1.93
C GLY A 182 0.18 -2.17 -3.39
N ILE A 183 0.53 -1.25 -4.29
CA ILE A 183 0.79 -1.57 -5.68
C ILE A 183 2.21 -2.10 -5.76
N THR A 184 2.33 -3.34 -6.19
CA THR A 184 3.60 -4.04 -6.39
C THR A 184 3.91 -4.16 -7.87
N ASP A 185 5.17 -4.17 -8.22
CA ASP A 185 5.62 -4.51 -9.56
C ASP A 185 5.49 -6.03 -9.79
N VAL A 186 4.95 -6.42 -10.93
CA VAL A 186 4.64 -7.82 -11.25
C VAL A 186 5.90 -8.67 -11.50
N ASP A 187 7.01 -8.07 -11.89
CA ASP A 187 8.26 -8.77 -12.21
C ASP A 187 9.17 -8.89 -10.98
N THR A 188 9.22 -7.84 -10.15
CA THR A 188 10.05 -7.82 -8.92
C THR A 188 9.30 -8.29 -7.68
N SER A 189 7.96 -8.20 -7.68
CA SER A 189 7.09 -8.41 -6.51
C SER A 189 7.32 -7.42 -5.36
N GLU A 190 8.05 -6.35 -5.59
CA GLU A 190 8.32 -5.28 -4.61
C GLU A 190 7.27 -4.17 -4.72
N ILE A 191 7.00 -3.49 -3.60
CA ILE A 191 6.13 -2.31 -3.58
C ILE A 191 6.79 -1.21 -4.40
N ILE A 192 6.04 -0.60 -5.33
CA ILE A 192 6.55 0.48 -6.16
C ILE A 192 6.71 1.73 -5.30
N ASP A 193 7.94 2.21 -5.17
CA ASP A 193 8.24 3.50 -4.55
C ASP A 193 7.84 4.63 -5.52
N ILE A 194 6.76 5.35 -5.18
CA ILE A 194 6.11 6.29 -6.09
C ILE A 194 6.61 7.73 -5.92
N SER A 195 6.72 8.46 -7.01
CA SER A 195 6.83 9.91 -7.01
C SER A 195 5.47 10.61 -6.98
N GLY A 196 4.39 9.85 -7.14
CA GLY A 196 3.01 10.29 -7.11
C GLY A 196 2.15 9.46 -8.05
N GLY A 197 0.84 9.78 -8.08
CA GLY A 197 -0.09 9.07 -8.93
C GLY A 197 -1.43 9.81 -9.05
N ARG A 198 -2.35 9.20 -9.76
CA ARG A 198 -3.71 9.73 -9.96
C ARG A 198 -4.73 8.60 -9.92
N ILE A 199 -5.91 8.92 -9.44
CA ILE A 199 -7.10 8.10 -9.62
C ILE A 199 -7.99 8.74 -10.68
N TYR A 200 -8.55 7.90 -11.55
CA TYR A 200 -9.38 8.30 -12.68
C TYR A 200 -10.75 7.66 -12.57
N GLU A 201 -11.75 8.30 -13.19
CA GLU A 201 -13.01 7.63 -13.45
C GLU A 201 -12.75 6.38 -14.30
N SER A 202 -13.40 5.28 -13.96
CA SER A 202 -13.33 4.03 -14.70
C SER A 202 -14.71 3.49 -15.02
N CYS A 203 -14.84 2.83 -16.17
CA CYS A 203 -16.05 2.14 -16.57
C CYS A 203 -15.76 0.64 -16.66
N ILE A 204 -16.49 -0.16 -15.87
CA ILE A 204 -16.39 -1.62 -15.93
C ILE A 204 -17.17 -2.10 -17.17
N LEU A 205 -16.49 -2.75 -18.08
CA LEU A 205 -17.05 -3.24 -19.35
C LEU A 205 -17.54 -4.69 -19.22
N SER A 206 -16.82 -5.52 -18.48
CA SER A 206 -17.16 -6.92 -18.30
C SER A 206 -16.48 -7.50 -17.05
N ILE A 207 -17.01 -8.64 -16.60
CA ILE A 207 -16.46 -9.43 -15.51
C ILE A 207 -15.96 -10.77 -16.07
N VAL A 208 -14.69 -11.09 -15.81
CA VAL A 208 -14.15 -12.44 -15.97
C VAL A 208 -14.34 -13.14 -14.64
N LYS A 209 -15.14 -14.21 -14.62
CA LYS A 209 -15.42 -14.97 -13.37
C LYS A 209 -14.19 -15.69 -12.86
N GLY A 210 -14.04 -15.74 -11.56
CA GLY A 210 -13.00 -16.53 -10.91
C GLY A 210 -13.24 -18.03 -11.04
N GLU A 211 -12.15 -18.78 -11.20
CA GLU A 211 -12.13 -20.24 -11.15
C GLU A 211 -11.05 -20.69 -10.16
N LYS A 212 -11.17 -21.93 -9.70
CA LYS A 212 -10.16 -22.50 -8.81
C LYS A 212 -8.78 -22.49 -9.47
N GLY A 213 -7.84 -21.76 -8.86
CA GLY A 213 -6.47 -21.61 -9.40
C GLY A 213 -6.30 -20.44 -10.38
N VAL A 214 -7.39 -19.78 -10.79
CA VAL A 214 -7.37 -18.63 -11.69
C VAL A 214 -8.30 -17.54 -11.14
N PRO A 215 -7.77 -16.48 -10.54
CA PRO A 215 -8.57 -15.36 -10.09
C PRO A 215 -9.35 -14.73 -11.24
N GLY A 216 -10.59 -14.32 -10.97
CA GLY A 216 -11.36 -13.51 -11.93
C GLY A 216 -10.87 -12.07 -11.94
N GLU A 217 -11.43 -11.27 -12.85
CA GLU A 217 -10.99 -9.90 -13.07
C GLU A 217 -12.14 -8.98 -13.49
N MET A 218 -12.13 -7.74 -13.02
CA MET A 218 -12.90 -6.63 -13.57
C MET A 218 -12.18 -6.09 -14.79
N VAL A 219 -12.78 -6.21 -15.96
CA VAL A 219 -12.25 -5.63 -17.18
C VAL A 219 -12.93 -4.28 -17.41
N GLY A 220 -12.16 -3.22 -17.47
CA GLY A 220 -12.67 -1.87 -17.63
C GLY A 220 -11.84 -1.02 -18.59
N ASN A 221 -12.33 0.16 -18.87
CA ASN A 221 -11.62 1.17 -19.64
C ASN A 221 -11.30 2.39 -18.76
N ILE A 222 -10.10 2.89 -18.91
CA ILE A 222 -9.61 4.10 -18.25
C ILE A 222 -9.04 5.00 -19.35
N ASP A 223 -9.61 6.19 -19.52
CA ASP A 223 -9.05 7.20 -20.42
C ASP A 223 -8.02 8.05 -19.68
N TYR A 224 -6.76 7.65 -19.70
CA TYR A 224 -5.67 8.39 -19.06
C TYR A 224 -5.36 9.75 -19.74
N ALA A 225 -5.78 9.96 -20.98
CA ALA A 225 -5.49 11.17 -21.73
C ALA A 225 -6.54 12.27 -21.51
N HIS A 226 -7.84 11.89 -21.44
CA HIS A 226 -8.95 12.83 -21.39
C HIS A 226 -9.95 12.50 -20.29
N GLY A 227 -9.79 11.39 -19.56
CA GLY A 227 -10.68 10.97 -18.49
C GLY A 227 -10.63 11.92 -17.28
N GLU A 228 -11.71 11.93 -16.52
CA GLU A 228 -11.79 12.74 -15.31
C GLU A 228 -10.82 12.25 -14.23
N ILE A 229 -9.98 13.17 -13.74
CA ILE A 229 -9.07 12.92 -12.63
C ILE A 229 -9.85 13.13 -11.33
N LEU A 230 -10.12 12.05 -10.63
CA LEU A 230 -10.86 12.04 -9.37
C LEU A 230 -10.02 12.47 -8.17
N GLY A 231 -8.69 12.28 -8.25
CA GLY A 231 -7.78 12.62 -7.17
C GLY A 231 -6.31 12.31 -7.50
N ARG A 232 -5.44 12.64 -6.57
CA ARG A 232 -4.02 12.34 -6.64
C ARG A 232 -3.62 11.34 -5.56
N ILE A 233 -2.74 10.40 -5.91
CA ILE A 233 -2.13 9.44 -4.99
C ILE A 233 -0.84 10.05 -4.47
N GLU A 234 -0.65 10.03 -3.15
CA GLU A 234 0.52 10.57 -2.46
C GLU A 234 1.36 9.47 -1.80
N ILE A 235 0.71 8.38 -1.38
CA ILE A 235 1.35 7.27 -0.66
C ILE A 235 0.95 5.95 -1.33
N ASN A 236 1.95 5.08 -1.50
CA ASN A 236 1.79 3.66 -1.81
C ASN A 236 2.60 2.89 -0.78
N ASN A 237 1.94 2.13 0.07
CA ASN A 237 2.59 1.32 1.08
C ASN A 237 1.91 -0.05 1.19
N GLU A 238 2.39 -0.91 2.05
CA GLU A 238 1.89 -2.28 2.22
C GLU A 238 0.38 -2.35 2.46
N LYS A 239 -0.22 -1.34 3.12
CA LYS A 239 -1.62 -1.34 3.57
C LYS A 239 -2.59 -0.63 2.62
N GLY A 240 -2.09 -0.06 1.53
CA GLY A 240 -2.94 0.59 0.53
C GLY A 240 -2.29 1.74 -0.22
N ILE A 241 -3.13 2.41 -1.00
CA ILE A 241 -2.81 3.69 -1.61
C ILE A 241 -3.66 4.79 -0.97
N TYR A 242 -3.04 5.94 -0.73
CA TYR A 242 -3.66 7.06 -0.04
C TYR A 242 -3.40 8.35 -0.79
N GLY A 243 -4.30 9.31 -0.63
CA GLY A 243 -4.15 10.60 -1.29
C GLY A 243 -5.35 11.50 -1.07
N ILE A 244 -5.56 12.44 -1.98
CA ILE A 244 -6.57 13.49 -1.85
C ILE A 244 -7.47 13.48 -3.07
N VAL A 245 -8.80 13.43 -2.87
CA VAL A 245 -9.79 13.60 -3.94
C VAL A 245 -9.86 15.07 -4.40
N SER A 246 -10.14 15.27 -5.68
CA SER A 246 -10.18 16.61 -6.28
C SER A 246 -11.39 17.44 -5.84
N ASN A 247 -12.51 16.78 -5.52
CA ASN A 247 -13.75 17.44 -5.13
C ASN A 247 -14.52 16.59 -4.11
N ASN A 248 -14.43 16.96 -2.82
CA ASN A 248 -15.06 16.20 -1.74
C ASN A 248 -16.58 16.15 -1.82
N GLN A 249 -17.23 17.21 -2.29
CA GLN A 249 -18.70 17.27 -2.40
C GLN A 249 -19.27 16.17 -3.30
N TYR A 250 -18.44 15.61 -4.16
CA TYR A 250 -18.82 14.50 -5.04
C TYR A 250 -18.76 13.15 -4.31
N PHE A 251 -17.87 13.01 -3.31
CA PHE A 251 -17.58 11.73 -2.67
C PHE A 251 -18.08 11.61 -1.24
N TYR A 252 -18.19 12.72 -0.50
CA TYR A 252 -18.52 12.71 0.92
C TYR A 252 -19.92 13.26 1.18
N ASP A 253 -20.71 12.49 1.91
CA ASP A 253 -22.05 12.83 2.37
C ASP A 253 -22.10 12.52 3.87
N GLU A 254 -22.19 13.55 4.71
CA GLU A 254 -22.15 13.42 6.16
C GLU A 254 -23.29 12.54 6.71
N GLU A 255 -24.46 12.54 6.06
CA GLU A 255 -25.60 11.71 6.47
C GLU A 255 -25.39 10.23 6.20
N LYS A 256 -24.52 9.89 5.23
CA LYS A 256 -24.16 8.51 4.84
C LYS A 256 -22.81 8.06 5.36
N ALA A 257 -22.02 8.97 5.92
CA ALA A 257 -20.74 8.63 6.53
C ALA A 257 -20.97 7.75 7.77
N LEU A 258 -20.20 6.66 7.85
CA LEU A 258 -20.32 5.66 8.90
C LEU A 258 -19.16 5.78 9.88
N PRO A 259 -19.40 5.50 11.18
CA PRO A 259 -18.34 5.39 12.15
C PRO A 259 -17.41 4.21 11.83
N VAL A 260 -16.15 4.30 12.23
CA VAL A 260 -15.20 3.20 12.15
C VAL A 260 -15.30 2.30 13.37
N ALA A 261 -15.03 1.01 13.20
CA ALA A 261 -14.93 0.08 14.32
C ALA A 261 -13.45 -0.14 14.67
N SER A 262 -13.16 -0.29 15.95
CA SER A 262 -11.87 -0.85 16.36
C SER A 262 -11.79 -2.35 16.04
N ALA A 263 -10.58 -2.88 15.86
CA ALA A 263 -10.37 -4.31 15.61
C ALA A 263 -11.01 -5.19 16.70
N SER A 264 -11.06 -4.69 17.94
CA SER A 264 -11.68 -5.38 19.08
C SER A 264 -13.22 -5.46 19.02
N GLU A 265 -13.86 -4.59 18.24
CA GLU A 265 -15.32 -4.58 18.04
C GLU A 265 -15.76 -5.53 16.92
N VAL A 266 -14.85 -5.90 16.02
CA VAL A 266 -15.14 -6.78 14.87
C VAL A 266 -15.42 -8.19 15.34
N LYS A 267 -16.47 -8.83 14.77
CA LYS A 267 -16.94 -10.15 15.16
C LYS A 267 -17.00 -11.08 13.97
N LYS A 268 -16.82 -12.38 14.24
CA LYS A 268 -17.14 -13.44 13.26
C LYS A 268 -18.63 -13.44 12.95
N GLY A 269 -18.99 -13.86 11.72
CA GLY A 269 -20.36 -13.97 11.26
C GLY A 269 -20.73 -12.96 10.19
N ALA A 270 -22.00 -12.61 10.09
CA ALA A 270 -22.55 -11.77 9.02
C ALA A 270 -21.91 -10.37 8.95
N ALA A 271 -21.58 -9.97 7.73
CA ALA A 271 -21.09 -8.65 7.37
C ALA A 271 -21.45 -8.38 5.89
N PHE A 272 -21.05 -7.23 5.37
CA PHE A 272 -21.27 -6.85 3.98
C PHE A 272 -19.97 -6.33 3.37
N ILE A 273 -19.79 -6.55 2.05
CA ILE A 273 -18.83 -5.81 1.25
C ILE A 273 -19.60 -4.88 0.33
N ARG A 274 -19.12 -3.64 0.21
CA ARG A 274 -19.66 -2.67 -0.74
C ARG A 274 -18.79 -2.62 -1.97
N CYS A 275 -19.33 -2.98 -3.12
CA CYS A 275 -18.58 -2.96 -4.38
C CYS A 275 -19.52 -2.75 -5.59
N CYS A 276 -18.91 -2.47 -6.74
CA CYS A 276 -19.59 -2.27 -8.00
C CYS A 276 -19.17 -3.37 -8.97
N VAL A 277 -20.08 -4.27 -9.36
CA VAL A 277 -19.81 -5.32 -10.34
C VAL A 277 -20.71 -5.26 -11.58
N ASP A 278 -21.83 -4.56 -11.49
CA ASP A 278 -22.84 -4.41 -12.56
C ASP A 278 -23.21 -2.94 -12.85
N GLN A 279 -22.26 -2.03 -12.68
CA GLN A 279 -22.41 -0.58 -12.79
C GLN A 279 -23.21 0.09 -11.63
N GLU A 280 -23.63 -0.70 -10.65
CA GLU A 280 -24.24 -0.21 -9.43
C GLU A 280 -23.39 -0.59 -8.21
N ILE A 281 -23.24 0.37 -7.28
CA ILE A 281 -22.59 0.11 -5.99
C ILE A 281 -23.64 -0.49 -5.06
N LYS A 282 -23.38 -1.71 -4.59
CA LYS A 282 -24.28 -2.45 -3.70
C LYS A 282 -23.52 -3.03 -2.51
N ASP A 283 -24.27 -3.32 -1.44
CA ASP A 283 -23.78 -4.08 -0.29
C ASP A 283 -24.15 -5.54 -0.49
N TYR A 284 -23.14 -6.42 -0.55
CA TYR A 284 -23.28 -7.86 -0.75
C TYR A 284 -22.95 -8.62 0.53
N GLU A 285 -23.77 -9.62 0.86
CA GLU A 285 -23.59 -10.41 2.08
C GLU A 285 -22.31 -11.26 2.05
N ILE A 286 -21.59 -11.21 3.16
CA ILE A 286 -20.42 -12.04 3.42
C ILE A 286 -20.47 -12.64 4.83
N GLU A 287 -19.64 -13.61 5.09
CA GLU A 287 -19.35 -14.14 6.42
C GLU A 287 -17.89 -13.92 6.78
N ILE A 288 -17.62 -13.39 7.97
CA ILE A 288 -16.28 -13.32 8.55
C ILE A 288 -16.00 -14.65 9.25
N GLU A 289 -15.14 -15.45 8.64
CA GLU A 289 -14.79 -16.80 9.11
C GLU A 289 -13.77 -16.75 10.27
N SER A 290 -12.77 -15.87 10.16
CA SER A 290 -11.74 -15.71 11.17
C SER A 290 -11.17 -14.30 11.23
N LEU A 291 -10.56 -13.97 12.38
CA LEU A 291 -9.95 -12.69 12.71
C LEU A 291 -8.52 -12.95 13.17
N ASP A 292 -7.55 -12.16 12.69
CA ASP A 292 -6.19 -12.07 13.20
C ASP A 292 -5.95 -10.72 13.87
N VAL A 293 -6.42 -10.59 15.11
CA VAL A 293 -6.28 -9.36 15.92
C VAL A 293 -4.82 -9.12 16.35
N GLY A 294 -3.96 -10.12 16.20
CA GLY A 294 -2.55 -10.06 16.58
C GLY A 294 -1.62 -9.42 15.53
N GLY A 295 -2.12 -9.20 14.30
CA GLY A 295 -1.33 -8.61 13.22
C GLY A 295 -0.15 -9.48 12.75
N PHE A 296 -0.30 -10.81 12.84
CA PHE A 296 0.75 -11.75 12.43
C PHE A 296 0.87 -11.93 10.91
N SER A 297 -0.13 -11.48 10.18
CA SER A 297 -0.18 -11.62 8.72
C SER A 297 -0.44 -10.26 8.08
N GLU A 298 0.45 -9.80 7.21
CA GLU A 298 0.27 -8.55 6.47
C GLU A 298 -1.00 -8.58 5.64
N ASN A 299 -1.89 -7.58 5.85
CA ASN A 299 -3.14 -7.35 5.10
C ASN A 299 -4.11 -8.54 5.05
N ARG A 300 -4.07 -9.43 6.06
CA ARG A 300 -4.91 -10.63 6.18
C ARG A 300 -5.56 -10.72 7.56
N ASP A 301 -5.95 -9.58 8.10
CA ASP A 301 -6.58 -9.48 9.43
C ASP A 301 -7.92 -10.22 9.49
N LEU A 302 -8.61 -10.30 8.35
CA LEU A 302 -9.92 -10.92 8.19
C LEU A 302 -9.85 -12.04 7.15
N VAL A 303 -10.48 -13.19 7.42
CA VAL A 303 -10.82 -14.18 6.40
C VAL A 303 -12.30 -14.05 6.10
N LEU A 304 -12.61 -13.82 4.84
CA LEU A 304 -13.94 -13.49 4.32
C LEU A 304 -14.45 -14.62 3.44
N LYS A 305 -15.76 -14.89 3.49
CA LYS A 305 -16.46 -15.80 2.60
C LYS A 305 -17.65 -15.08 1.97
N ILE A 306 -17.73 -15.08 0.67
CA ILE A 306 -18.89 -14.55 -0.05
C ILE A 306 -20.06 -15.52 0.13
N THR A 307 -21.18 -15.00 0.64
CA THR A 307 -22.43 -15.73 0.82
C THR A 307 -23.55 -15.25 -0.09
N ASP A 308 -23.40 -14.03 -0.61
CA ASP A 308 -24.34 -13.41 -1.52
C ASP A 308 -24.46 -14.18 -2.83
N ARG A 309 -25.69 -14.56 -3.20
CA ARG A 309 -25.96 -15.36 -4.41
C ARG A 309 -25.87 -14.56 -5.69
N GLU A 310 -26.21 -13.27 -5.65
CA GLU A 310 -26.11 -12.38 -6.81
C GLU A 310 -24.64 -12.16 -7.18
N LEU A 311 -23.81 -11.79 -6.18
CA LEU A 311 -22.38 -11.61 -6.39
C LEU A 311 -21.70 -12.90 -6.87
N LEU A 312 -21.97 -14.04 -6.23
CA LEU A 312 -21.45 -15.35 -6.67
C LEU A 312 -21.89 -15.68 -8.10
N GLY A 313 -23.14 -15.34 -8.46
CA GLY A 313 -23.65 -15.54 -9.81
C GLY A 313 -22.92 -14.71 -10.86
N GLN A 314 -22.45 -13.53 -10.50
CA GLN A 314 -21.77 -12.60 -11.40
C GLN A 314 -20.26 -12.84 -11.49
N THR A 315 -19.59 -13.09 -10.35
CA THR A 315 -18.12 -13.10 -10.24
C THR A 315 -17.56 -14.48 -9.89
N ASN A 316 -18.38 -15.38 -9.38
CA ASN A 316 -17.97 -16.67 -8.77
C ASN A 316 -17.05 -16.51 -7.53
N GLY A 317 -17.05 -15.32 -6.90
CA GLY A 317 -16.28 -15.00 -5.70
C GLY A 317 -15.61 -13.63 -5.77
N ILE A 318 -14.53 -13.47 -5.00
CA ILE A 318 -13.70 -12.26 -5.02
C ILE A 318 -12.84 -12.27 -6.29
N ILE A 319 -12.82 -11.15 -7.02
CA ILE A 319 -12.08 -11.01 -8.27
C ILE A 319 -11.12 -9.82 -8.21
N GLN A 320 -10.12 -9.79 -9.07
CA GLN A 320 -9.22 -8.65 -9.20
C GLN A 320 -10.02 -7.39 -9.58
N GLY A 321 -9.70 -6.28 -8.93
CA GLY A 321 -10.46 -5.03 -8.97
C GLY A 321 -11.38 -4.82 -7.76
N MET A 322 -11.78 -5.87 -7.02
CA MET A 322 -12.52 -5.73 -5.76
C MET A 322 -11.66 -5.36 -4.56
N SER A 323 -10.34 -5.41 -4.68
CA SER A 323 -9.42 -4.93 -3.63
C SER A 323 -9.72 -3.48 -3.27
N GLY A 324 -9.91 -3.18 -1.98
CA GLY A 324 -10.37 -1.90 -1.47
C GLY A 324 -11.87 -1.82 -1.21
N SER A 325 -12.67 -2.80 -1.62
CA SER A 325 -14.11 -2.82 -1.29
C SER A 325 -14.32 -2.73 0.22
N PRO A 326 -15.00 -1.68 0.75
CA PRO A 326 -15.18 -1.52 2.19
C PRO A 326 -16.02 -2.66 2.77
N ILE A 327 -15.63 -3.10 3.97
CA ILE A 327 -16.32 -4.14 4.73
C ILE A 327 -17.11 -3.47 5.84
N LEU A 328 -18.41 -3.79 5.92
CA LEU A 328 -19.36 -3.17 6.83
C LEU A 328 -19.93 -4.22 7.78
N GLN A 329 -19.99 -3.89 9.07
CA GLN A 329 -20.62 -4.73 10.10
C GLN A 329 -21.30 -3.83 11.15
N ASP A 330 -22.50 -4.17 11.56
CA ASP A 330 -23.26 -3.47 12.62
C ASP A 330 -23.34 -1.93 12.40
N GLY A 331 -23.40 -1.47 11.13
CA GLY A 331 -23.48 -0.05 10.78
C GLY A 331 -22.15 0.71 10.86
N LYS A 332 -21.04 0.01 10.97
CA LYS A 332 -19.69 0.58 11.03
C LYS A 332 -18.83 0.07 9.86
N ILE A 333 -17.80 0.85 9.49
CA ILE A 333 -16.74 0.37 8.61
C ILE A 333 -15.72 -0.38 9.45
N ILE A 334 -15.48 -1.64 9.12
CA ILE A 334 -14.57 -2.51 9.86
C ILE A 334 -13.25 -2.77 9.12
N GLY A 335 -13.21 -2.54 7.80
CA GLY A 335 -12.04 -2.82 6.98
C GLY A 335 -12.29 -2.71 5.49
N ALA A 336 -11.40 -3.29 4.72
CA ALA A 336 -11.50 -3.40 3.27
C ALA A 336 -11.01 -4.79 2.78
N VAL A 337 -11.58 -5.25 1.67
CA VAL A 337 -11.12 -6.46 0.98
C VAL A 337 -9.72 -6.24 0.42
N THR A 338 -8.82 -7.23 0.58
CA THR A 338 -7.44 -7.13 0.08
C THR A 338 -7.16 -8.14 -1.03
N HIS A 339 -7.22 -9.42 -0.73
CA HIS A 339 -6.79 -10.49 -1.64
C HIS A 339 -7.82 -11.61 -1.73
N VAL A 340 -7.89 -12.24 -2.90
CA VAL A 340 -8.66 -13.48 -3.11
C VAL A 340 -7.83 -14.70 -2.72
N LEU A 341 -8.47 -15.74 -2.21
CA LEU A 341 -7.86 -17.07 -2.09
C LEU A 341 -7.85 -17.74 -3.47
N VAL A 342 -6.68 -17.86 -4.09
CA VAL A 342 -6.54 -18.41 -5.45
C VAL A 342 -7.15 -19.82 -5.60
N ASN A 343 -7.06 -20.63 -4.56
CA ASN A 343 -7.59 -22.01 -4.57
C ASN A 343 -9.09 -22.11 -4.30
N ASP A 344 -9.69 -21.03 -3.76
CA ASP A 344 -11.14 -20.92 -3.50
C ASP A 344 -11.56 -19.45 -3.64
N PRO A 345 -11.99 -19.02 -4.84
CA PRO A 345 -12.34 -17.62 -5.07
C PRO A 345 -13.54 -17.13 -4.25
N THR A 346 -14.34 -18.03 -3.68
CA THR A 346 -15.43 -17.63 -2.78
C THR A 346 -14.93 -17.09 -1.44
N MET A 347 -13.63 -17.25 -1.17
CA MET A 347 -12.96 -16.78 0.02
C MET A 347 -11.86 -15.76 -0.29
N GLY A 348 -11.56 -14.91 0.67
CA GLY A 348 -10.49 -13.93 0.56
C GLY A 348 -10.09 -13.35 1.91
N TYR A 349 -9.28 -12.33 1.83
CA TYR A 349 -8.74 -11.62 2.98
C TYR A 349 -9.23 -10.17 3.02
N GLY A 350 -9.19 -9.57 4.19
CA GLY A 350 -9.40 -8.15 4.41
C GLY A 350 -8.44 -7.62 5.46
N ILE A 351 -8.25 -6.31 5.42
CA ILE A 351 -7.48 -5.53 6.39
C ILE A 351 -8.45 -4.78 7.32
N PHE A 352 -8.10 -4.62 8.60
CA PHE A 352 -8.87 -3.75 9.50
C PHE A 352 -8.77 -2.29 9.09
N ILE A 353 -9.86 -1.53 9.28
CA ILE A 353 -9.89 -0.10 8.98
C ILE A 353 -8.87 0.69 9.82
N GLU A 354 -8.62 0.30 11.08
CA GLU A 354 -7.60 0.89 11.94
C GLU A 354 -6.22 0.83 11.30
N ASN A 355 -5.86 -0.35 10.74
CA ASN A 355 -4.58 -0.55 10.06
C ASN A 355 -4.42 0.35 8.82
N MET A 356 -5.52 0.60 8.09
CA MET A 356 -5.50 1.53 6.96
C MET A 356 -5.36 2.98 7.41
N LEU A 357 -6.04 3.38 8.48
CA LEU A 357 -5.95 4.74 9.03
C LEU A 357 -4.57 5.05 9.60
N ASP A 358 -3.97 4.10 10.31
CA ASP A 358 -2.60 4.24 10.84
C ASP A 358 -1.57 4.40 9.72
N ALA A 359 -1.79 3.76 8.57
CA ALA A 359 -0.89 3.81 7.43
C ALA A 359 -1.06 5.06 6.54
N ALA A 360 -2.15 5.80 6.74
CA ALA A 360 -2.41 7.06 6.05
C ALA A 360 -1.74 8.27 6.72
N SER A 361 -1.15 8.09 7.92
CA SER A 361 -0.64 9.15 8.81
C SER A 361 0.79 9.56 8.49
#